data_927e8c88c0230e066b41c5597161065c
#
_entry.id   927e8c88c0230e066b41c5597161065c
#
_cell.length_a   1.000
_cell.length_b   1.000
_cell.length_c   1.000
_cell.angle_alpha   90.00
_cell.angle_beta   90.00
_cell.angle_gamma   90.00
#
_symmetry.space_group_name_H-M   'P 1'
#
loop_
_entity.id
_entity.type
_entity.pdbx_description
1 polymer ?
#
loop_
_entity_poly.entity_id
_entity_poly.type
_entity_poly.pdbx_seq_one_letter_code
_entity_poly.pdbx_strand_id
1 'polypeptide(L)'
;MAVRELVDKLNCEKQLSHEEWVKLIKEYDDSDRAYAAELARGISQEMFGKDIYIRGIVEFSNICKNDCLYCGIRRSNGNVSRYRLTAEEILQCCDEGYGYGFRTFVLQSGEDAFY
;
A
#
# COMPACT_ATOMS: atom_id res chain seq x y z
N MET A 1 31.20 3.57 -7.57
CA MET A 1 30.49 3.84 -6.29
C MET A 1 30.13 2.53 -5.65
N ALA A 2 30.37 2.36 -4.33
CA ALA A 2 29.87 1.25 -3.58
C ALA A 2 28.33 1.35 -3.42
N VAL A 3 27.65 0.23 -3.09
CA VAL A 3 26.19 0.22 -2.94
C VAL A 3 25.72 1.21 -1.87
N ARG A 4 26.41 1.30 -0.73
CA ARG A 4 26.07 2.27 0.32
C ARG A 4 26.19 3.71 -0.13
N GLU A 5 27.20 4.04 -0.94
CA GLU A 5 27.32 5.40 -1.53
C GLU A 5 26.13 5.74 -2.44
N LEU A 6 25.57 4.73 -3.13
CA LEU A 6 24.35 4.91 -3.91
C LEU A 6 23.13 5.13 -3.03
N VAL A 7 23.02 4.45 -1.89
CA VAL A 7 21.97 4.68 -0.89
C VAL A 7 22.08 6.10 -0.33
N ASP A 8 23.28 6.54 0.03
CA ASP A 8 23.52 7.90 0.54
C ASP A 8 23.20 8.97 -0.51
N LYS A 9 23.61 8.73 -1.76
CA LYS A 9 23.25 9.61 -2.88
C LYS A 9 21.75 9.70 -3.05
N LEU A 10 21.06 8.56 -3.06
CA LEU A 10 19.59 8.51 -3.15
C LEU A 10 18.92 9.27 -2.01
N ASN A 11 19.45 9.15 -0.79
CA ASN A 11 18.94 9.90 0.36
C ASN A 11 19.13 11.42 0.19
N CYS A 12 20.26 11.86 -0.33
CA CYS A 12 20.56 13.29 -0.49
C CYS A 12 19.89 13.91 -1.72
N GLU A 13 20.08 13.28 -2.89
CA GLU A 13 19.68 13.83 -4.18
C GLU A 13 18.26 13.39 -4.60
N LYS A 14 17.67 12.39 -3.95
CA LYS A 14 16.36 11.81 -4.24
C LYS A 14 16.23 11.18 -5.63
N GLN A 15 17.35 10.95 -6.30
CA GLN A 15 17.41 10.35 -7.63
C GLN A 15 18.73 9.62 -7.87
N LEU A 16 18.66 8.61 -8.73
CA LEU A 16 19.81 7.89 -9.28
C LEU A 16 19.68 7.80 -10.80
N SER A 17 20.80 7.64 -11.51
CA SER A 17 20.77 7.33 -12.94
C SER A 17 20.28 5.89 -13.17
N HIS A 18 19.96 5.55 -14.42
CA HIS A 18 19.55 4.19 -14.77
C HIS A 18 20.63 3.16 -14.40
N GLU A 19 21.88 3.43 -14.71
CA GLU A 19 23.02 2.54 -14.42
C GLU A 19 23.21 2.37 -12.89
N GLU A 20 23.06 3.45 -12.14
CA GLU A 20 23.13 3.43 -10.67
C GLU A 20 22.01 2.61 -10.05
N TRP A 21 20.78 2.71 -10.57
CA TRP A 21 19.67 1.86 -10.16
C TRP A 21 19.93 0.38 -10.46
N VAL A 22 20.40 0.08 -11.67
CA VAL A 22 20.75 -1.31 -12.05
C VAL A 22 21.80 -1.88 -11.11
N LYS A 23 22.84 -1.10 -10.81
CA LYS A 23 23.90 -1.50 -9.88
C LYS A 23 23.35 -1.74 -8.49
N LEU A 24 22.59 -0.77 -7.92
CA LEU A 24 21.99 -0.86 -6.60
C LEU A 24 21.16 -2.15 -6.46
N ILE A 25 20.28 -2.44 -7.45
CA ILE A 25 19.37 -3.59 -7.40
C ILE A 25 20.12 -4.92 -7.54
N LYS A 26 21.19 -4.96 -8.34
CA LYS A 26 21.92 -6.21 -8.61
C LYS A 26 22.96 -6.57 -7.55
N GLU A 27 23.55 -5.58 -6.91
CA GLU A 27 24.72 -5.77 -6.07
C GLU A 27 24.46 -5.60 -4.58
N TYR A 28 23.23 -5.13 -4.15
CA TYR A 28 22.96 -4.95 -2.72
C TYR A 28 22.94 -6.31 -2.00
N ASP A 29 23.45 -6.30 -0.77
CA ASP A 29 23.42 -7.43 0.16
C ASP A 29 22.56 -7.14 1.40
N ASP A 30 22.51 -8.10 2.33
CA ASP A 30 21.76 -7.96 3.58
C ASP A 30 22.28 -6.83 4.48
N SER A 31 23.57 -6.56 4.43
CA SER A 31 24.21 -5.47 5.19
C SER A 31 23.83 -4.10 4.61
N ASP A 32 23.77 -3.98 3.29
CA ASP A 32 23.32 -2.78 2.60
C ASP A 32 21.83 -2.52 2.82
N ARG A 33 21.02 -3.60 2.82
CA ARG A 33 19.60 -3.54 3.16
C ARG A 33 19.37 -3.04 4.58
N ALA A 34 20.13 -3.57 5.57
CA ALA A 34 20.03 -3.13 6.95
C ALA A 34 20.41 -1.65 7.10
N TYR A 35 21.45 -1.20 6.40
CA TYR A 35 21.87 0.20 6.37
C TYR A 35 20.78 1.12 5.80
N ALA A 36 20.23 0.78 4.64
CA ALA A 36 19.15 1.55 4.02
C ALA A 36 17.88 1.59 4.89
N ALA A 37 17.53 0.46 5.53
CA ALA A 37 16.40 0.38 6.44
C ALA A 37 16.58 1.27 7.69
N GLU A 38 17.78 1.37 8.23
CA GLU A 38 18.08 2.25 9.36
C GLU A 38 17.94 3.73 8.99
N LEU A 39 18.49 4.14 7.85
CA LEU A 39 18.30 5.50 7.32
C LEU A 39 16.82 5.83 7.10
N ALA A 40 16.08 4.94 6.44
CA ALA A 40 14.65 5.11 6.19
C ALA A 40 13.84 5.22 7.49
N ARG A 41 14.19 4.41 8.50
CA ARG A 41 13.56 4.47 9.83
C ARG A 41 13.84 5.80 10.51
N GLY A 42 15.07 6.31 10.45
CA GLY A 42 15.43 7.61 11.00
C GLY A 42 14.59 8.74 10.40
N ILE A 43 14.49 8.79 9.07
CA ILE A 43 13.67 9.77 8.34
C ILE A 43 12.19 9.66 8.74
N SER A 44 11.65 8.44 8.76
CA SER A 44 10.26 8.21 9.13
C SER A 44 9.98 8.66 10.57
N GLN A 45 10.86 8.37 11.50
CA GLN A 45 10.70 8.76 12.91
C GLN A 45 10.83 10.27 13.11
N GLU A 46 11.68 10.94 12.35
CA GLU A 46 11.79 12.40 12.38
C GLU A 46 10.49 13.07 11.91
N MET A 47 9.86 12.53 10.87
CA MET A 47 8.63 13.10 10.28
C MET A 47 7.36 12.74 11.06
N PHE A 48 7.24 11.51 11.53
CA PHE A 48 5.99 10.93 12.05
C PHE A 48 6.09 10.43 13.50
N GLY A 49 7.25 10.54 14.12
CA GLY A 49 7.50 9.92 15.43
C GLY A 49 7.50 8.39 15.34
N LYS A 50 7.06 7.74 16.42
CA LYS A 50 6.96 6.27 16.51
C LYS A 50 5.53 5.77 16.31
N ASP A 51 4.61 6.65 15.96
CA ASP A 51 3.20 6.31 15.81
C ASP A 51 2.94 5.54 14.52
N ILE A 52 2.06 4.57 14.62
CA ILE A 52 1.55 3.81 13.47
C ILE A 52 0.11 4.22 13.24
N TYR A 53 -0.16 4.76 12.06
CA TYR A 53 -1.50 5.17 11.66
C TYR A 53 -2.24 3.98 11.05
N ILE A 54 -3.30 3.54 11.70
CA ILE A 54 -4.14 2.43 11.25
C ILE A 54 -5.39 3.00 10.57
N ARG A 55 -5.75 2.41 9.43
CA ARG A 55 -6.97 2.75 8.70
C ARG A 55 -7.89 1.55 8.63
N GLY A 56 -9.20 1.79 8.76
CA GLY A 56 -10.21 0.81 8.44
C GLY A 56 -10.35 0.67 6.93
N ILE A 57 -10.67 -0.53 6.46
CA ILE A 57 -11.06 -0.78 5.06
C ILE A 57 -12.51 -1.25 5.07
N VAL A 58 -13.34 -0.67 4.21
CA VAL A 58 -14.68 -1.15 3.89
C VAL A 58 -14.70 -1.56 2.42
N GLU A 59 -14.76 -2.87 2.19
CA GLU A 59 -14.92 -3.43 0.85
C GLU A 59 -16.40 -3.46 0.52
N PHE A 60 -16.91 -2.37 -0.08
CA PHE A 60 -18.35 -2.16 -0.24
C PHE A 60 -18.97 -2.89 -1.44
N SER A 61 -18.15 -3.40 -2.36
CA SER A 61 -18.59 -4.25 -3.47
C SER A 61 -17.44 -5.12 -3.96
N ASN A 62 -17.75 -6.34 -4.38
CA ASN A 62 -16.81 -7.22 -5.08
C ASN A 62 -17.23 -7.47 -6.55
N ILE A 63 -18.08 -6.61 -7.10
CA ILE A 63 -18.45 -6.63 -8.50
C ILE A 63 -17.45 -5.80 -9.31
N CYS A 64 -16.96 -6.37 -10.42
CA CYS A 64 -16.01 -5.68 -11.29
C CYS A 64 -16.32 -6.00 -12.76
N LYS A 65 -16.31 -4.96 -13.62
CA LYS A 65 -16.49 -5.12 -15.07
C LYS A 65 -15.23 -5.63 -15.78
N ASN A 66 -14.06 -5.50 -15.12
CA ASN A 66 -12.77 -5.87 -15.67
C ASN A 66 -12.44 -7.35 -15.43
N ASP A 67 -11.54 -7.89 -16.24
CA ASP A 67 -11.15 -9.30 -16.19
C ASP A 67 -9.64 -9.48 -16.02
N CYS A 68 -9.04 -8.74 -15.09
CA CYS A 68 -7.61 -8.81 -14.78
C CYS A 68 -7.24 -10.20 -14.26
N LEU A 69 -6.33 -10.89 -14.92
CA LEU A 69 -6.03 -12.31 -14.67
C LEU A 69 -5.54 -12.62 -13.25
N TYR A 70 -4.90 -11.66 -12.58
CA TYR A 70 -4.41 -11.83 -11.20
C TYR A 70 -5.47 -11.53 -10.13
N CYS A 71 -6.63 -10.94 -10.49
CA CYS A 71 -7.58 -10.41 -9.53
C CYS A 71 -8.65 -11.44 -9.17
N GLY A 72 -8.85 -11.68 -7.87
CA GLY A 72 -9.86 -12.61 -7.37
C GLY A 72 -11.29 -12.21 -7.67
N ILE A 73 -11.57 -10.90 -7.78
CA ILE A 73 -12.92 -10.39 -8.10
C ILE A 73 -13.13 -10.09 -9.59
N ARG A 74 -12.23 -10.55 -10.46
CA ARG A 74 -12.40 -10.39 -11.91
C ARG A 74 -13.75 -10.93 -12.39
N ARG A 75 -14.29 -10.32 -13.46
CA ARG A 75 -15.61 -10.63 -14.01
C ARG A 75 -15.83 -12.13 -14.26
N SER A 76 -14.85 -12.81 -14.86
CA SER A 76 -14.95 -14.22 -15.24
C SER A 76 -14.84 -15.21 -14.08
N ASN A 77 -14.48 -14.77 -12.86
CA ASN A 77 -14.42 -15.67 -11.71
C ASN A 77 -15.81 -15.98 -11.17
N GLY A 78 -16.34 -17.14 -11.56
CA GLY A 78 -17.63 -17.65 -11.10
C GLY A 78 -17.63 -18.29 -9.71
N ASN A 79 -16.47 -18.41 -9.04
CA ASN A 79 -16.33 -19.07 -7.74
C ASN A 79 -16.50 -18.11 -6.55
N VAL A 80 -16.93 -16.88 -6.77
CA VAL A 80 -17.13 -15.87 -5.73
C VAL A 80 -18.59 -15.45 -5.64
N SER A 81 -19.12 -15.34 -4.43
CA SER A 81 -20.43 -14.71 -4.20
C SER A 81 -20.28 -13.20 -4.38
N ARG A 82 -21.13 -12.61 -5.22
CA ARG A 82 -21.10 -11.18 -5.50
C ARG A 82 -22.05 -10.43 -4.58
N TYR A 83 -21.61 -9.25 -4.11
CA TYR A 83 -22.39 -8.39 -3.23
C TYR A 83 -22.16 -6.91 -3.51
N ARG A 84 -23.08 -6.09 -3.04
CA ARG A 84 -22.99 -4.64 -2.90
C ARG A 84 -23.53 -4.26 -1.54
N LEU A 85 -22.83 -3.42 -0.82
CA LEU A 85 -23.34 -2.83 0.42
C LEU A 85 -24.19 -1.60 0.09
N THR A 86 -25.24 -1.40 0.88
CA THR A 86 -25.99 -0.14 0.87
C THR A 86 -25.20 0.97 1.56
N ALA A 87 -25.63 2.22 1.38
CA ALA A 87 -25.03 3.36 2.08
C ALA A 87 -25.12 3.20 3.61
N GLU A 88 -26.25 2.69 4.11
CA GLU A 88 -26.47 2.42 5.53
C GLU A 88 -25.49 1.37 6.07
N GLU A 89 -25.27 0.27 5.34
CA GLU A 89 -24.33 -0.77 5.72
C GLU A 89 -22.88 -0.25 5.74
N ILE A 90 -22.50 0.59 4.77
CA ILE A 90 -21.17 1.23 4.73
C ILE A 90 -21.00 2.13 5.95
N LEU A 91 -21.99 2.98 6.27
CA LEU A 91 -21.95 3.85 7.43
C LEU A 91 -21.89 3.07 8.74
N GLN A 92 -22.65 1.98 8.86
CA GLN A 92 -22.59 1.10 10.01
C GLN A 92 -21.19 0.51 10.22
N CYS A 93 -20.53 0.04 9.15
CA CYS A 93 -19.16 -0.44 9.23
C CYS A 93 -18.21 0.66 9.73
N CYS A 94 -18.40 1.90 9.27
CA CYS A 94 -17.59 3.03 9.73
C CYS A 94 -17.84 3.36 11.21
N ASP A 95 -19.08 3.33 11.66
CA ASP A 95 -19.44 3.60 13.06
C ASP A 95 -18.86 2.53 14.00
N GLU A 96 -18.96 1.26 13.63
CA GLU A 96 -18.36 0.17 14.38
C GLU A 96 -16.83 0.31 14.44
N GLY A 97 -16.21 0.58 13.30
CA GLY A 97 -14.77 0.82 13.21
C GLY A 97 -14.32 2.04 14.03
N TYR A 98 -15.11 3.10 14.05
CA TYR A 98 -14.85 4.27 14.90
C TYR A 98 -14.85 3.89 16.38
N GLY A 99 -15.78 3.03 16.80
CA GLY A 99 -15.82 2.47 18.15
C GLY A 99 -14.54 1.68 18.52
N TYR A 100 -13.91 1.02 17.54
CA TYR A 100 -12.62 0.34 17.73
C TYR A 100 -11.39 1.27 17.68
N GLY A 101 -11.59 2.55 17.43
CA GLY A 101 -10.51 3.54 17.43
C GLY A 101 -10.01 3.96 16.05
N PHE A 102 -10.54 3.44 14.96
CA PHE A 102 -10.21 3.92 13.61
C PHE A 102 -10.70 5.35 13.41
N ARG A 103 -9.93 6.15 12.70
CA ARG A 103 -10.27 7.57 12.40
C ARG A 103 -10.21 7.89 10.91
N THR A 104 -9.77 6.93 10.11
CA THR A 104 -9.73 7.02 8.66
C THR A 104 -10.23 5.72 8.08
N PHE A 105 -11.08 5.81 7.07
CA PHE A 105 -11.61 4.65 6.36
C PHE A 105 -11.29 4.76 4.88
N VAL A 106 -10.83 3.65 4.32
CA VAL A 106 -10.60 3.47 2.89
C VAL A 106 -11.77 2.66 2.34
N LEU A 107 -12.43 3.17 1.33
CA LEU A 107 -13.48 2.47 0.61
C LEU A 107 -12.87 1.76 -0.60
N GLN A 108 -13.12 0.47 -0.74
CA GLN A 108 -12.59 -0.34 -1.82
C GLN A 108 -13.69 -1.14 -2.50
N SER A 109 -13.62 -1.25 -3.83
CA SER A 109 -14.50 -2.12 -4.61
C SER A 109 -13.80 -2.59 -5.89
N GLY A 110 -14.49 -3.43 -6.67
CA GLY A 110 -14.23 -3.56 -8.08
C GLY A 110 -14.70 -2.32 -8.85
N GLU A 111 -14.40 -2.27 -10.14
CA GLU A 111 -14.93 -1.22 -11.00
C GLU A 111 -16.38 -1.56 -11.39
N ASP A 112 -17.31 -1.02 -10.61
CA ASP A 112 -18.75 -1.28 -10.69
C ASP A 112 -19.47 -0.01 -11.15
N ALA A 113 -20.22 -0.10 -12.24
CA ALA A 113 -20.97 1.03 -12.79
C ALA A 113 -22.24 1.39 -11.98
N PHE A 114 -22.53 0.66 -10.90
CA PHE A 114 -23.66 0.96 -10.04
C PHE A 114 -23.41 2.17 -9.11
N TYR A 115 -22.15 2.44 -8.78
CA TYR A 115 -21.74 3.57 -7.93
C TYR A 115 -21.19 4.74 -8.73
#